data_4f1218fab47c2dd0a7b5de591e6b6d96
#
_entry.id   4f1218fab47c2dd0a7b5de591e6b6d96
#
_cell.length_a   1.000
_cell.length_b   1.000
_cell.length_c   1.000
_cell.angle_alpha   90.00
_cell.angle_beta   90.00
_cell.angle_gamma   90.00
#
_symmetry.space_group_name_H-M   'P 1'
#
loop_
_entity.id
_entity.type
_entity.pdbx_description
1 polymer ?
#
loop_
_entity_poly.entity_id
_entity_poly.type
_entity_poly.pdbx_seq_one_letter_code
_entity_poly.pdbx_strand_id
1 'polypeptide(L)'
;MSDYPSASWLARYRERVNGDPELDVIGEWFNTTLTLTFGDSRYALTIEKGKIADIIASPRLDVRAAFGFAAPVDVWQKFLSRDPPPLYHDFFAMLMRVPEFRLEGDSLVAMQNARALHRLMNIMRETGMPDA
;
A
#
# COMPACT_ATOMS: atom_id res chain seq x y z
N MET A 1 -19.94 -5.70 -9.58
CA MET A 1 -18.62 -5.06 -9.75
C MET A 1 -17.60 -5.74 -8.88
N SER A 2 -16.52 -6.18 -9.48
CA SER A 2 -15.46 -6.82 -8.70
C SER A 2 -14.58 -5.77 -8.05
N ASP A 3 -14.18 -6.01 -6.81
CA ASP A 3 -13.25 -5.15 -6.11
C ASP A 3 -11.84 -5.32 -6.67
N TYR A 4 -11.08 -4.25 -6.73
CA TYR A 4 -9.69 -4.27 -7.15
C TYR A 4 -8.85 -3.67 -6.01
N PRO A 5 -7.81 -4.37 -5.55
CA PRO A 5 -7.47 -5.76 -5.88
C PRO A 5 -8.42 -6.76 -5.21
N SER A 6 -8.39 -8.01 -5.68
CA SER A 6 -9.27 -9.05 -5.15
C SER A 6 -8.88 -9.43 -3.73
N ALA A 7 -9.82 -10.03 -2.99
CA ALA A 7 -9.56 -10.51 -1.63
C ALA A 7 -8.44 -11.55 -1.59
N SER A 8 -8.35 -12.41 -2.60
CA SER A 8 -7.28 -13.42 -2.67
C SER A 8 -5.91 -12.78 -2.87
N TRP A 9 -5.82 -11.71 -3.67
CA TRP A 9 -4.57 -10.99 -3.85
C TRP A 9 -4.15 -10.31 -2.54
N LEU A 10 -5.09 -9.69 -1.84
CA LEU A 10 -4.82 -9.04 -0.55
C LEU A 10 -4.32 -10.05 0.48
N ALA A 11 -4.87 -11.27 0.49
CA ALA A 11 -4.42 -12.33 1.39
C ALA A 11 -2.97 -12.74 1.07
N ARG A 12 -2.63 -12.88 -0.21
CA ARG A 12 -1.26 -13.19 -0.63
C ARG A 12 -0.29 -12.07 -0.28
N TYR A 13 -0.72 -10.83 -0.48
CA TYR A 13 0.08 -9.66 -0.13
C TYR A 13 0.38 -9.63 1.37
N ARG A 14 -0.66 -9.80 2.18
CA ARG A 14 -0.53 -9.85 3.64
C ARG A 14 0.45 -10.95 4.08
N GLU A 15 0.34 -12.12 3.50
CA GLU A 15 1.21 -13.25 3.81
C GLU A 15 2.67 -12.94 3.48
N ARG A 16 2.93 -12.33 2.32
CA ARG A 16 4.29 -11.94 1.93
C ARG A 16 4.86 -10.86 2.84
N VAL A 17 4.07 -9.87 3.20
CA VAL A 17 4.49 -8.82 4.14
C VAL A 17 4.85 -9.44 5.48
N ASN A 18 4.00 -10.33 5.98
CA ASN A 18 4.18 -10.90 7.30
C ASN A 18 5.35 -11.89 7.37
N GLY A 19 5.76 -12.43 6.23
CA GLY A 19 6.93 -13.30 6.15
C GLY A 19 8.22 -12.61 5.69
N ASP A 20 8.20 -11.30 5.47
CA ASP A 20 9.34 -10.59 4.92
C ASP A 20 10.42 -10.35 5.98
N PRO A 21 11.65 -10.88 5.80
CA PRO A 21 12.71 -10.70 6.79
C PRO A 21 13.21 -9.25 6.88
N GLU A 22 13.13 -8.48 5.81
CA GLU A 22 13.56 -7.08 5.83
C GLU A 22 12.64 -6.25 6.71
N LEU A 23 11.32 -6.44 6.60
CA LEU A 23 10.36 -5.74 7.43
C LEU A 23 10.43 -6.16 8.91
N ASP A 24 10.86 -7.37 9.20
CA ASP A 24 11.09 -7.76 10.59
C ASP A 24 12.12 -6.86 11.26
N VAL A 25 13.08 -6.35 10.50
CA VAL A 25 14.14 -5.48 11.02
C VAL A 25 13.74 -4.01 10.91
N ILE A 26 13.48 -3.53 9.69
CA ILE A 26 13.23 -2.10 9.46
C ILE A 26 11.84 -1.65 9.90
N GLY A 27 10.90 -2.58 10.03
CA GLY A 27 9.53 -2.29 10.44
C GLY A 27 9.27 -2.48 11.93
N GLU A 28 10.27 -2.78 12.74
CA GLU A 28 10.10 -3.06 14.17
C GLU A 28 9.30 -1.98 14.91
N TRP A 29 9.50 -0.71 14.54
CA TRP A 29 8.84 0.43 15.16
C TRP A 29 7.71 1.00 14.30
N PHE A 30 7.35 0.31 13.22
CA PHE A 30 6.30 0.77 12.32
C PHE A 30 4.95 0.22 12.76
N ASN A 31 4.22 1.04 13.49
CA ASN A 31 2.88 0.74 14.01
C ASN A 31 1.95 1.86 13.60
N THR A 32 0.99 1.57 12.73
CA THR A 32 0.06 2.59 12.22
C THR A 32 -1.13 1.93 11.55
N THR A 33 -2.12 2.75 11.22
CA THR A 33 -3.19 2.36 10.29
C THR A 33 -3.08 3.25 9.07
N LEU A 34 -3.01 2.65 7.91
CA LEU A 34 -2.96 3.38 6.66
C LEU A 34 -4.06 2.89 5.71
N THR A 35 -4.45 3.74 4.76
CA THR A 35 -5.43 3.36 3.75
C THR A 35 -4.76 3.23 2.40
N LEU A 36 -5.26 2.29 1.60
CA LEU A 36 -4.91 2.15 0.19
C LEU A 36 -6.21 2.22 -0.61
N THR A 37 -6.28 3.17 -1.53
CA THR A 37 -7.46 3.36 -2.36
C THR A 37 -7.10 3.09 -3.82
N PHE A 38 -7.75 2.08 -4.39
CA PHE A 38 -7.55 1.64 -5.78
C PHE A 38 -8.81 2.02 -6.56
N GLY A 39 -8.81 3.21 -7.16
CA GLY A 39 -10.02 3.72 -7.79
C GLY A 39 -11.12 3.94 -6.76
N ASP A 40 -12.18 3.14 -6.83
CA ASP A 40 -13.30 3.23 -5.89
C ASP A 40 -13.18 2.26 -4.70
N SER A 41 -12.20 1.38 -4.73
CA SER A 41 -12.01 0.36 -3.66
C SER A 41 -11.03 0.86 -2.62
N ARG A 42 -11.49 0.97 -1.39
CA ARG A 42 -10.67 1.46 -0.28
C ARG A 42 -10.47 0.38 0.77
N TYR A 43 -9.23 0.28 1.24
CA TYR A 43 -8.85 -0.69 2.27
C TYR A 43 -8.08 0.00 3.38
N ALA A 44 -8.35 -0.38 4.63
CA ALA A 44 -7.57 0.09 5.77
C ALA A 44 -6.70 -1.06 6.27
N LEU A 45 -5.40 -0.81 6.37
CA LEU A 45 -4.42 -1.78 6.82
C LEU A 45 -3.90 -1.37 8.19
N THR A 46 -4.04 -2.25 9.16
CA THR A 46 -3.45 -2.04 10.48
C THR A 46 -2.09 -2.70 10.49
N ILE A 47 -1.06 -1.90 10.73
CA ILE A 47 0.34 -2.36 10.75
C ILE A 47 0.82 -2.41 12.18
N GLU A 48 1.37 -3.55 12.58
CA GLU A 48 1.98 -3.75 13.90
C GLU A 48 3.35 -4.38 13.72
N LYS A 49 4.38 -3.66 14.16
CA LYS A 49 5.79 -4.08 14.02
C LYS A 49 6.14 -4.47 12.58
N GLY A 50 5.66 -3.69 11.62
CA GLY A 50 5.90 -3.91 10.21
C GLY A 50 5.10 -5.04 9.58
N LYS A 51 4.17 -5.63 10.32
CA LYS A 51 3.32 -6.71 9.80
C LYS A 51 1.87 -6.22 9.65
N ILE A 52 1.17 -6.78 8.68
CA ILE A 52 -0.25 -6.47 8.49
C ILE A 52 -1.05 -7.31 9.48
N ALA A 53 -1.57 -6.64 10.52
CA ALA A 53 -2.38 -7.31 11.54
C ALA A 53 -3.82 -7.49 11.06
N ASP A 54 -4.33 -6.55 10.25
CA ASP A 54 -5.69 -6.61 9.76
C ASP A 54 -5.85 -5.81 8.47
N ILE A 55 -6.80 -6.22 7.63
CA ILE A 55 -7.21 -5.50 6.43
C ILE A 55 -8.73 -5.37 6.46
N ILE A 56 -9.22 -4.13 6.44
CA ILE A 56 -10.64 -3.84 6.43
C ILE A 56 -11.02 -3.29 5.07
N ALA A 57 -11.90 -3.98 4.35
CA ALA A 57 -12.43 -3.52 3.07
C ALA A 57 -13.54 -2.50 3.32
N SER A 58 -13.58 -1.45 2.50
CA SER A 58 -14.59 -0.39 2.58
C SER A 58 -14.75 0.13 4.01
N PRO A 59 -13.67 0.67 4.62
CA PRO A 59 -13.71 1.06 6.03
C PRO A 59 -14.73 2.17 6.28
N ARG A 60 -15.33 2.12 7.46
CA ARG A 60 -16.28 3.15 7.90
C ARG A 60 -15.54 4.45 8.20
N LEU A 61 -16.29 5.53 8.29
CA LEU A 61 -15.73 6.85 8.63
C LEU A 61 -15.09 6.88 10.01
N ASP A 62 -15.48 5.99 10.91
CA ASP A 62 -14.92 5.89 12.25
C ASP A 62 -13.57 5.16 12.30
N VAL A 63 -13.17 4.50 11.21
CA VAL A 63 -11.84 3.90 11.14
C VAL A 63 -10.82 5.00 10.88
N ARG A 64 -9.94 5.21 11.85
CA ARG A 64 -8.93 6.27 11.77
C ARG A 64 -7.64 5.73 11.17
N ALA A 65 -7.18 6.39 10.12
CA ALA A 65 -5.89 6.10 9.51
C ALA A 65 -5.00 7.32 9.66
N ALA A 66 -3.72 7.11 9.96
CA ALA A 66 -2.77 8.21 10.06
C ALA A 66 -2.53 8.85 8.70
N PHE A 67 -2.45 8.02 7.66
CA PHE A 67 -2.24 8.49 6.29
C PHE A 67 -2.73 7.40 5.32
N GLY A 68 -2.67 7.70 4.03
CA GLY A 68 -3.02 6.73 3.01
C GLY A 68 -2.56 7.14 1.62
N PHE A 69 -2.64 6.22 0.69
CA PHE A 69 -2.32 6.46 -0.71
C PHE A 69 -3.53 6.16 -1.56
N ALA A 70 -3.81 7.04 -2.50
CA ALA A 70 -4.98 6.92 -3.37
C ALA A 70 -4.61 7.23 -4.81
N ALA A 71 -5.10 6.43 -5.73
CA ALA A 71 -4.90 6.64 -7.15
C ALA A 71 -5.94 5.86 -7.95
N PRO A 72 -6.19 6.25 -9.22
CA PRO A 72 -6.98 5.43 -10.13
C PRO A 72 -6.35 4.06 -10.33
N VAL A 73 -7.17 3.09 -10.70
CA VAL A 73 -6.71 1.71 -10.91
C VAL A 73 -5.59 1.62 -11.95
N ASP A 74 -5.68 2.39 -13.03
CA ASP A 74 -4.65 2.36 -14.08
C ASP A 74 -3.28 2.79 -13.57
N VAL A 75 -3.22 3.74 -12.64
CA VAL A 75 -1.96 4.16 -12.01
C VAL A 75 -1.39 3.02 -11.17
N TRP A 76 -2.22 2.36 -10.38
CA TRP A 76 -1.81 1.20 -9.61
C TRP A 76 -1.32 0.05 -10.49
N GLN A 77 -2.00 -0.18 -11.62
CA GLN A 77 -1.61 -1.23 -12.57
C GLN A 77 -0.22 -0.97 -13.13
N LYS A 78 0.11 0.28 -13.44
CA LYS A 78 1.46 0.64 -13.91
C LYS A 78 2.52 0.40 -12.84
N PHE A 79 2.22 0.79 -11.60
CA PHE A 79 3.15 0.57 -10.48
C PHE A 79 3.37 -0.93 -10.21
N LEU A 80 2.30 -1.71 -10.31
CA LEU A 80 2.32 -3.14 -9.98
C LEU A 80 2.76 -4.02 -11.15
N SER A 81 2.97 -3.45 -12.33
CA SER A 81 3.40 -4.21 -13.48
C SER A 81 4.80 -4.77 -13.28
N ARG A 82 5.09 -5.87 -13.99
CA ARG A 82 6.38 -6.54 -13.91
C ARG A 82 7.53 -5.64 -14.38
N ASP A 83 7.25 -4.80 -15.37
CA ASP A 83 8.21 -3.87 -15.98
C ASP A 83 7.56 -2.48 -16.00
N PRO A 84 7.57 -1.77 -14.85
CA PRO A 84 6.83 -0.51 -14.77
C PRO A 84 7.42 0.55 -15.70
N PRO A 85 6.57 1.40 -16.29
CA PRO A 85 7.04 2.55 -17.06
C PRO A 85 7.88 3.49 -16.18
N PRO A 86 8.71 4.36 -16.78
CA PRO A 86 9.41 5.39 -16.01
C PRO A 86 8.46 6.17 -15.11
N LEU A 87 8.90 6.50 -13.91
CA LEU A 87 8.16 7.14 -12.82
C LEU A 87 7.28 6.19 -12.00
N TYR A 88 6.87 5.04 -12.56
CA TYR A 88 5.95 4.12 -11.88
C TYR A 88 6.66 2.96 -11.18
N HIS A 89 7.98 2.93 -11.19
CA HIS A 89 8.78 1.89 -10.54
C HIS A 89 9.03 2.17 -9.05
N ASP A 90 8.77 3.41 -8.60
CA ASP A 90 9.02 3.84 -7.22
C ASP A 90 7.88 4.74 -6.77
N PHE A 91 7.24 4.39 -5.64
CA PHE A 91 6.08 5.15 -5.18
C PHE A 91 6.44 6.58 -4.76
N PHE A 92 7.67 6.83 -4.31
CA PHE A 92 8.11 8.19 -4.02
C PHE A 92 8.20 9.03 -5.29
N ALA A 93 8.70 8.44 -6.38
CA ALA A 93 8.72 9.12 -7.68
C ALA A 93 7.30 9.42 -8.14
N MET A 94 6.37 8.51 -7.93
CA MET A 94 4.96 8.75 -8.27
C MET A 94 4.36 9.87 -7.44
N LEU A 95 4.65 9.93 -6.15
CA LEU A 95 4.15 11.01 -5.29
C LEU A 95 4.61 12.37 -5.79
N MET A 96 5.82 12.47 -6.31
CA MET A 96 6.39 13.72 -6.78
C MET A 96 6.00 14.09 -8.21
N ARG A 97 5.74 13.11 -9.06
CA ARG A 97 5.62 13.33 -10.50
C ARG A 97 4.30 12.89 -11.12
N VAL A 98 3.52 12.06 -10.43
CA VAL A 98 2.23 11.57 -10.94
C VAL A 98 1.12 12.23 -10.12
N PRO A 99 0.43 13.26 -10.67
CA PRO A 99 -0.57 14.01 -9.89
C PRO A 99 -1.72 13.15 -9.38
N GLU A 100 -2.06 12.08 -10.07
CA GLU A 100 -3.16 11.20 -9.70
C GLU A 100 -2.81 10.28 -8.52
N PHE A 101 -1.52 10.13 -8.20
CA PHE A 101 -1.10 9.35 -7.05
C PHE A 101 -0.94 10.27 -5.85
N ARG A 102 -1.84 10.16 -4.88
CA ARG A 102 -1.94 11.13 -3.80
C ARG A 102 -1.66 10.50 -2.44
N LEU A 103 -0.94 11.24 -1.62
CA LEU A 103 -0.78 10.93 -0.20
C LEU A 103 -1.85 11.71 0.56
N GLU A 104 -2.65 10.99 1.33
CA GLU A 104 -3.70 11.57 2.17
C GLU A 104 -3.31 11.48 3.63
N GLY A 105 -3.78 12.41 4.44
CA GLY A 105 -3.55 12.40 5.89
C GLY A 105 -2.20 12.98 6.28
N ASP A 106 -1.59 12.40 7.32
CA ASP A 106 -0.39 12.94 7.94
C ASP A 106 0.89 12.53 7.17
N SER A 107 1.37 13.46 6.34
CA SER A 107 2.55 13.22 5.53
C SER A 107 3.82 13.08 6.38
N LEU A 108 3.88 13.71 7.55
CA LEU A 108 5.03 13.59 8.44
C LEU A 108 5.17 12.16 8.98
N VAL A 109 4.07 11.58 9.44
CA VAL A 109 4.07 10.19 9.91
C VAL A 109 4.50 9.24 8.77
N ALA A 110 3.99 9.48 7.55
CA ALA A 110 4.38 8.68 6.39
C ALA A 110 5.88 8.78 6.13
N MET A 111 6.42 9.99 6.12
CA MET A 111 7.84 10.19 5.81
C MET A 111 8.77 9.69 6.91
N GLN A 112 8.34 9.74 8.17
CA GLN A 112 9.11 9.16 9.26
C GLN A 112 9.27 7.64 9.14
N ASN A 113 8.37 7.00 8.40
CA ASN A 113 8.40 5.55 8.16
C ASN A 113 8.71 5.22 6.70
N ALA A 114 9.37 6.14 6.00
CA ALA A 114 9.59 6.03 4.56
C ALA A 114 10.26 4.72 4.15
N ARG A 115 11.26 4.27 4.91
CA ARG A 115 12.00 3.05 4.58
C ARG A 115 11.10 1.81 4.64
N ALA A 116 10.31 1.70 5.71
CA ALA A 116 9.37 0.59 5.85
C ALA A 116 8.27 0.66 4.80
N LEU A 117 7.77 1.87 4.51
CA LEU A 117 6.77 2.08 3.46
C LEU A 117 7.30 1.67 2.09
N HIS A 118 8.54 2.04 1.77
CA HIS A 118 9.14 1.69 0.50
C HIS A 118 9.16 0.17 0.31
N ARG A 119 9.57 -0.56 1.34
CA ARG A 119 9.57 -2.02 1.29
C ARG A 119 8.15 -2.58 1.20
N LEU A 120 7.24 -2.06 2.02
CA LEU A 120 5.84 -2.47 2.03
C LEU A 120 5.20 -2.34 0.64
N MET A 121 5.44 -1.20 -0.03
CA MET A 121 4.90 -0.96 -1.36
C MET A 121 5.55 -1.85 -2.42
N ASN A 122 6.85 -2.10 -2.31
CA ASN A 122 7.54 -2.98 -3.26
C ASN A 122 7.08 -4.43 -3.18
N ILE A 123 6.68 -4.89 -2.01
CA ILE A 123 6.14 -6.25 -1.85
C ILE A 123 4.84 -6.42 -2.64
N MET A 124 4.08 -5.35 -2.85
CA MET A 124 2.91 -5.42 -3.74
C MET A 124 3.29 -5.92 -5.13
N ARG A 125 4.37 -5.38 -5.68
CA ARG A 125 4.84 -5.81 -7.02
C ARG A 125 5.31 -7.25 -7.01
N GLU A 126 5.99 -7.67 -5.94
CA GLU A 126 6.44 -9.05 -5.78
C GLU A 126 5.29 -10.03 -5.66
N THR A 127 4.15 -9.59 -5.16
CA THR A 127 2.94 -10.41 -5.07
C THR A 127 2.33 -10.69 -6.45
N GLY A 128 2.65 -9.84 -7.42
CA GLY A 128 2.15 -9.97 -8.78
C GLY A 128 1.01 -9.02 -9.07
N MET A 129 0.61 -8.95 -10.34
CA MET A 129 -0.48 -8.07 -10.76
C MET A 129 -1.81 -8.58 -10.19
N PRO A 130 -2.58 -7.72 -9.53
CA PRO A 130 -3.90 -8.13 -9.04
C PRO A 130 -4.84 -8.47 -10.19
N ASP A 131 -5.61 -9.53 -10.00
CA ASP A 131 -6.74 -9.84 -10.88
C ASP A 131 -7.96 -9.07 -10.38
N ALA A 132 -8.65 -8.46 -11.29
CA ALA A 132 -9.85 -7.71 -10.96
C ALA A 132 -11.05 -8.63 -10.70
#